data_78d92a3b6edefb99fe9d95c797577565
#
_entry.id   78d92a3b6edefb99fe9d95c797577565
#
_cell.length_a   1.000
_cell.length_b   1.000
_cell.length_c   1.000
_cell.angle_alpha   90.00
_cell.angle_beta   90.00
_cell.angle_gamma   90.00
#
_symmetry.space_group_name_H-M   'P 1'
#
loop_
_entity.id
_entity.type
_entity.pdbx_description
1 polymer ?
#
loop_
_entity_poly.entity_id
_entity_poly.type
_entity_poly.pdbx_seq_one_letter_code
_entity_poly.pdbx_strand_id
1 'polypeptide(L)'
;MKRRFLMGAGAALAATSFAARAQHSGHGPALRPAPSSPHPFHNLFQGGAPHHLTPDQRAQRVSGSPAPAGTPGRWVARADMPIPRSEMAWATAWNGRMHVVGGYGEGRVNRAYHTVYDPAADAWLDAAPLPRGANHVAVAADAGRVYALGGFIEQNRRCDDKAFAYEVAEDRWREIAPLPRPRGAAAAVVLDGRLHLVGGATDPAQERASIGWHEVYDPAADRWEIRKALPGARDHVGCVAHGRLIHVVGGRFNTFQYNTGLHHVYLPQRDTWEERAALPTPRSGHGMVVHRGRFWVMGGEGGIIERGQTLEAKVFGQMESYDPAGDTWQSHAPMITPRHAVAAVSIGDWIYVAGGGAVLGGAVQSAIHEAFTLG
;
A
#
# COMPACT_ATOMS: atom_id res chain seq x y z
N MET A 1 -69.08 50.90 -11.21
CA MET A 1 -68.74 52.30 -11.68
C MET A 1 -67.33 52.21 -12.24
N LYS A 2 -67.21 52.28 -13.57
CA LYS A 2 -66.72 53.34 -14.45
C LYS A 2 -65.37 53.89 -13.94
N ARG A 3 -64.25 53.90 -14.64
CA ARG A 3 -63.83 54.22 -16.02
C ARG A 3 -62.30 54.03 -16.10
N ARG A 4 -61.74 53.41 -17.08
CA ARG A 4 -61.24 53.90 -18.39
C ARG A 4 -59.81 54.46 -18.40
N PHE A 5 -58.96 53.75 -19.15
CA PHE A 5 -58.06 54.11 -20.25
C PHE A 5 -56.96 55.15 -19.98
N LEU A 6 -55.73 54.84 -20.31
CA LEU A 6 -55.06 55.39 -21.50
C LEU A 6 -53.77 54.65 -21.83
N MET A 7 -53.56 54.48 -23.14
CA MET A 7 -52.39 53.92 -23.81
C MET A 7 -51.17 54.85 -23.72
N GLY A 8 -49.99 54.29 -23.78
CA GLY A 8 -48.74 54.91 -24.14
C GLY A 8 -47.80 53.90 -24.79
N ALA A 9 -47.65 54.04 -26.11
CA ALA A 9 -46.70 53.27 -26.89
C ALA A 9 -45.29 53.74 -26.69
N GLY A 10 -44.30 52.81 -26.76
CA GLY A 10 -42.92 53.23 -26.85
C GLY A 10 -41.91 52.13 -26.78
N ALA A 11 -41.40 51.78 -27.91
CA ALA A 11 -40.05 51.21 -28.19
C ALA A 11 -39.69 49.84 -27.70
N ALA A 12 -39.72 48.91 -28.64
CA ALA A 12 -39.00 47.64 -28.59
C ALA A 12 -37.50 47.86 -28.62
N LEU A 13 -36.80 47.42 -27.59
CA LEU A 13 -35.36 47.14 -27.65
C LEU A 13 -35.20 45.64 -27.53
N ALA A 14 -34.78 45.03 -28.66
CA ALA A 14 -34.38 43.66 -28.72
C ALA A 14 -33.13 43.44 -27.87
N ALA A 15 -33.27 42.83 -26.70
CA ALA A 15 -32.15 42.26 -25.96
C ALA A 15 -31.92 40.84 -26.44
N THR A 16 -30.95 40.66 -27.29
CA THR A 16 -30.38 39.37 -27.61
C THR A 16 -29.73 38.79 -26.35
N SER A 17 -30.42 37.87 -25.71
CA SER A 17 -29.86 37.04 -24.65
C SER A 17 -28.87 36.06 -25.26
N PHE A 18 -27.60 36.37 -25.19
CA PHE A 18 -26.53 35.37 -25.28
C PHE A 18 -26.65 34.44 -24.09
N ALA A 19 -27.29 33.30 -24.26
CA ALA A 19 -27.17 32.17 -23.37
C ALA A 19 -25.76 31.62 -23.53
N ALA A 20 -24.84 32.08 -22.72
CA ALA A 20 -23.55 31.43 -22.53
C ALA A 20 -23.81 30.08 -21.88
N ARG A 21 -23.84 29.02 -22.70
CA ARG A 21 -23.73 27.65 -22.26
C ARG A 21 -22.35 27.50 -21.61
N ALA A 22 -22.29 27.61 -20.29
CA ALA A 22 -21.15 27.19 -19.54
C ALA A 22 -21.04 25.66 -19.72
N GLN A 23 -20.24 25.24 -20.69
CA GLN A 23 -19.71 23.89 -20.70
C GLN A 23 -18.77 23.79 -19.52
N HIS A 24 -19.25 23.20 -18.42
CA HIS A 24 -18.40 22.69 -17.38
C HIS A 24 -17.65 21.50 -17.96
N SER A 25 -16.56 21.76 -18.66
CA SER A 25 -15.50 20.79 -18.87
C SER A 25 -14.80 20.60 -17.52
N GLY A 26 -15.37 19.73 -16.69
CA GLY A 26 -14.82 19.31 -15.42
C GLY A 26 -13.62 18.36 -15.60
N HIS A 27 -12.65 18.78 -16.38
CA HIS A 27 -11.32 18.20 -16.37
C HIS A 27 -10.45 19.15 -15.55
N GLY A 28 -10.42 18.92 -14.23
CA GLY A 28 -9.31 19.40 -13.43
C GLY A 28 -8.00 18.99 -14.12
N PRO A 29 -6.93 19.80 -14.04
CA PRO A 29 -5.68 19.47 -14.71
C PRO A 29 -5.27 18.06 -14.32
N ALA A 30 -5.05 17.19 -15.32
CA ALA A 30 -4.52 15.85 -15.09
C ALA A 30 -3.27 16.00 -14.24
N LEU A 31 -3.34 15.52 -12.98
CA LEU A 31 -2.22 15.58 -12.06
C LEU A 31 -1.11 14.73 -12.68
N ARG A 32 -0.10 15.41 -13.21
CA ARG A 32 1.10 14.74 -13.68
C ARG A 32 1.68 13.93 -12.52
N PRO A 33 2.20 12.72 -12.76
CA PRO A 33 3.03 12.02 -11.79
C PRO A 33 4.05 13.01 -11.23
N ALA A 34 4.35 12.92 -9.93
CA ALA A 34 5.43 13.73 -9.37
C ALA A 34 6.68 13.54 -10.22
N PRO A 35 7.44 14.61 -10.52
CA PRO A 35 8.69 14.46 -11.24
C PRO A 35 9.51 13.41 -10.52
N SER A 36 9.97 12.43 -11.27
CA SER A 36 10.83 11.36 -10.79
C SER A 36 12.04 11.98 -10.10
N SER A 37 12.33 11.51 -8.90
CA SER A 37 13.58 11.87 -8.22
C SER A 37 14.78 11.51 -9.12
N PRO A 38 15.83 12.34 -9.19
CA PRO A 38 17.07 12.00 -9.89
C PRO A 38 17.87 10.92 -9.16
N HIS A 39 17.21 9.96 -8.54
CA HIS A 39 17.84 8.86 -7.82
C HIS A 39 18.62 7.96 -8.79
N PRO A 40 19.83 7.51 -8.45
CA PRO A 40 20.67 6.68 -9.33
C PRO A 40 19.96 5.41 -9.82
N PHE A 41 19.01 4.86 -9.05
CA PHE A 41 18.18 3.73 -9.50
C PHE A 41 17.14 4.15 -10.54
N HIS A 42 16.67 5.38 -10.53
CA HIS A 42 15.73 5.85 -11.54
C HIS A 42 16.36 5.91 -12.93
N ASN A 43 17.61 6.35 -13.02
CA ASN A 43 18.35 6.38 -14.29
C ASN A 43 18.57 4.99 -14.89
N LEU A 44 18.59 3.93 -14.06
CA LEU A 44 18.64 2.55 -14.54
C LEU A 44 17.36 2.13 -15.27
N PHE A 45 16.26 2.86 -15.07
CA PHE A 45 14.94 2.47 -15.58
C PHE A 45 14.37 3.44 -16.62
N GLN A 46 14.89 4.67 -16.73
CA GLN A 46 14.39 5.67 -17.68
C GLN A 46 14.66 5.36 -19.16
N GLY A 47 15.50 4.44 -19.45
CA GLY A 47 15.80 4.06 -20.85
C GLY A 47 15.84 2.57 -21.07
N GLY A 48 15.50 1.76 -20.09
CA GLY A 48 15.98 0.42 -20.16
C GLY A 48 15.00 -0.69 -19.84
N ALA A 49 14.73 -1.46 -20.85
CA ALA A 49 14.39 -2.85 -20.65
C ALA A 49 15.46 -3.52 -19.75
N PRO A 50 15.09 -4.57 -19.00
CA PRO A 50 15.99 -5.33 -18.12
C PRO A 50 17.30 -5.81 -18.76
N HIS A 51 17.35 -5.91 -20.09
CA HIS A 51 18.53 -6.30 -20.84
C HIS A 51 19.70 -5.27 -20.78
N HIS A 52 19.43 -4.04 -20.35
CA HIS A 52 20.49 -3.04 -20.10
C HIS A 52 21.14 -3.18 -18.73
N LEU A 53 20.62 -4.01 -17.86
CA LEU A 53 21.26 -4.33 -16.59
C LEU A 53 22.46 -5.25 -16.81
N THR A 54 23.56 -5.00 -16.09
CA THR A 54 24.68 -5.96 -16.06
C THR A 54 24.23 -7.28 -15.43
N PRO A 55 24.93 -8.40 -15.73
CA PRO A 55 24.64 -9.68 -15.08
C PRO A 55 24.60 -9.59 -13.55
N ASP A 56 25.54 -8.87 -12.94
CA ASP A 56 25.60 -8.69 -11.49
C ASP A 56 24.40 -7.88 -10.95
N GLN A 57 24.00 -6.83 -11.66
CA GLN A 57 22.82 -6.04 -11.32
C GLN A 57 21.53 -6.86 -11.44
N ARG A 58 21.43 -7.74 -12.44
CA ARG A 58 20.30 -8.68 -12.56
C ARG A 58 20.29 -9.66 -11.39
N ALA A 59 21.41 -10.30 -11.12
CA ALA A 59 21.55 -11.26 -10.04
C ALA A 59 21.18 -10.63 -8.69
N GLN A 60 21.67 -9.42 -8.41
CA GLN A 60 21.33 -8.69 -7.20
C GLN A 60 19.83 -8.38 -7.07
N ARG A 61 19.16 -8.05 -8.17
CA ARG A 61 17.72 -7.73 -8.16
C ARG A 61 16.84 -8.95 -7.93
N VAL A 62 17.25 -10.12 -8.39
CA VAL A 62 16.42 -11.34 -8.30
C VAL A 62 16.86 -12.21 -7.14
N SER A 63 18.16 -12.39 -6.91
CA SER A 63 18.65 -13.25 -5.84
C SER A 63 18.64 -12.60 -4.47
N GLY A 64 18.67 -11.27 -4.42
CA GLY A 64 18.81 -10.52 -3.16
C GLY A 64 20.15 -10.80 -2.46
N SER A 65 20.31 -10.23 -1.28
CA SER A 65 21.47 -10.52 -0.42
C SER A 65 21.18 -11.75 0.41
N PRO A 66 21.97 -12.85 0.30
CA PRO A 66 21.78 -14.01 1.18
C PRO A 66 22.05 -13.59 2.64
N ALA A 67 21.25 -14.10 3.55
CA ALA A 67 21.52 -13.93 4.98
C ALA A 67 22.80 -14.68 5.33
N PRO A 68 23.79 -14.05 6.01
CA PRO A 68 24.97 -14.73 6.51
C PRO A 68 24.60 -15.89 7.42
N ALA A 69 25.44 -16.94 7.49
CA ALA A 69 25.27 -18.00 8.44
C ALA A 69 25.28 -17.47 9.89
N GLY A 70 24.39 -17.98 10.73
CA GLY A 70 24.28 -17.55 12.12
C GLY A 70 23.60 -16.19 12.34
N THR A 71 22.84 -15.70 11.37
CA THR A 71 22.01 -14.49 11.54
C THR A 71 21.03 -14.65 12.71
N PRO A 72 20.82 -13.59 13.50
CA PRO A 72 20.00 -13.67 14.71
C PRO A 72 18.52 -13.85 14.42
N GLY A 73 17.85 -14.47 15.40
CA GLY A 73 16.42 -14.70 15.39
C GLY A 73 16.02 -16.08 14.86
N ARG A 74 14.77 -16.41 15.09
CA ARG A 74 14.17 -17.68 14.66
C ARG A 74 12.71 -17.50 14.27
N TRP A 75 12.27 -18.34 13.35
CA TRP A 75 10.88 -18.45 12.93
C TRP A 75 10.23 -19.68 13.55
N VAL A 76 8.94 -19.58 13.85
CA VAL A 76 8.11 -20.69 14.31
C VAL A 76 6.79 -20.66 13.56
N ALA A 77 6.24 -21.85 13.25
CA ALA A 77 4.90 -21.98 12.71
C ALA A 77 3.85 -21.56 13.75
N ARG A 78 2.73 -21.01 13.29
CA ARG A 78 1.54 -20.67 14.06
C ARG A 78 0.32 -21.30 13.42
N ALA A 79 -0.84 -21.21 14.08
CA ALA A 79 -2.11 -21.67 13.49
C ALA A 79 -2.34 -21.02 12.13
N ASP A 80 -2.47 -21.82 11.09
CA ASP A 80 -2.72 -21.37 9.72
C ASP A 80 -3.99 -20.52 9.63
N MET A 81 -4.03 -19.61 8.66
CA MET A 81 -5.26 -18.88 8.35
C MET A 81 -6.38 -19.84 7.96
N PRO A 82 -7.64 -19.58 8.36
CA PRO A 82 -8.76 -20.45 8.02
C PRO A 82 -9.02 -20.51 6.50
N ILE A 83 -8.61 -19.50 5.76
CA ILE A 83 -8.78 -19.40 4.33
C ILE A 83 -7.48 -18.92 3.70
N PRO A 84 -6.91 -19.67 2.73
CA PRO A 84 -5.73 -19.22 1.98
C PRO A 84 -6.01 -17.91 1.28
N ARG A 85 -5.12 -16.92 1.46
CA ARG A 85 -5.23 -15.59 0.83
C ARG A 85 -3.87 -15.06 0.40
N SER A 86 -3.90 -14.24 -0.65
CA SER A 86 -2.78 -13.39 -1.06
C SER A 86 -3.28 -11.98 -1.36
N GLU A 87 -2.40 -11.06 -1.61
CA GLU A 87 -2.71 -9.67 -1.97
C GLU A 87 -3.64 -8.97 -0.95
N MET A 88 -3.53 -9.37 0.33
CA MET A 88 -4.12 -8.59 1.42
C MET A 88 -3.43 -7.23 1.51
N ALA A 89 -2.21 -7.19 1.03
CA ALA A 89 -1.29 -6.09 0.91
C ALA A 89 -0.69 -5.64 2.25
N TRP A 90 -1.47 -5.54 3.30
CA TRP A 90 -0.98 -5.19 4.64
C TRP A 90 -1.94 -5.75 5.69
N ALA A 91 -1.47 -5.77 6.93
CA ALA A 91 -2.27 -6.03 8.11
C ALA A 91 -2.03 -4.93 9.13
N THR A 92 -2.86 -4.88 10.14
CA THR A 92 -2.68 -3.95 11.26
C THR A 92 -2.93 -4.66 12.58
N ALA A 93 -2.30 -4.18 13.63
CA ALA A 93 -2.52 -4.69 14.98
C ALA A 93 -3.36 -3.70 15.80
N TRP A 94 -4.34 -4.23 16.51
CA TRP A 94 -5.12 -3.48 17.48
C TRP A 94 -5.40 -4.34 18.72
N ASN A 95 -5.17 -3.77 19.89
CA ASN A 95 -5.39 -4.42 21.18
C ASN A 95 -4.81 -5.85 21.27
N GLY A 96 -3.55 -6.02 20.82
CA GLY A 96 -2.83 -7.28 20.86
C GLY A 96 -3.29 -8.34 19.85
N ARG A 97 -4.15 -7.98 18.89
CA ARG A 97 -4.65 -8.86 17.84
C ARG A 97 -4.28 -8.35 16.45
N MET A 98 -4.11 -9.29 15.51
CA MET A 98 -3.80 -8.99 14.12
C MET A 98 -5.06 -9.00 13.28
N HIS A 99 -5.37 -7.91 12.61
CA HIS A 99 -6.48 -7.78 11.67
C HIS A 99 -6.00 -7.92 10.22
N VAL A 100 -6.60 -8.84 9.46
CA VAL A 100 -6.31 -9.12 8.06
C VAL A 100 -7.57 -8.95 7.22
N VAL A 101 -7.54 -8.00 6.28
CA VAL A 101 -8.73 -7.55 5.55
C VAL A 101 -8.57 -7.76 4.04
N GLY A 102 -9.60 -8.28 3.38
CA GLY A 102 -9.66 -8.44 1.93
C GLY A 102 -8.66 -9.46 1.35
N GLY A 103 -8.18 -9.18 0.17
CA GLY A 103 -7.24 -10.01 -0.59
C GLY A 103 -7.90 -10.93 -1.61
N TYR A 104 -7.07 -11.70 -2.32
CA TYR A 104 -7.54 -12.80 -3.17
C TYR A 104 -7.78 -14.06 -2.35
N GLY A 105 -8.94 -14.65 -2.50
CA GLY A 105 -9.17 -16.05 -2.21
C GLY A 105 -8.84 -16.93 -3.42
N GLU A 106 -9.16 -18.22 -3.33
CA GLU A 106 -8.95 -19.20 -4.40
C GLU A 106 -9.47 -18.69 -5.76
N GLY A 107 -8.71 -18.95 -6.81
CA GLY A 107 -9.01 -18.50 -8.17
C GLY A 107 -8.79 -17.01 -8.40
N ARG A 108 -8.05 -16.31 -7.57
CA ARG A 108 -7.81 -14.86 -7.62
C ARG A 108 -9.09 -14.03 -7.51
N VAL A 109 -10.08 -14.53 -6.77
CA VAL A 109 -11.35 -13.82 -6.59
C VAL A 109 -11.22 -12.84 -5.44
N ASN A 110 -11.59 -11.57 -5.65
CA ASN A 110 -11.67 -10.56 -4.60
C ASN A 110 -12.65 -11.01 -3.51
N ARG A 111 -12.23 -10.94 -2.27
CA ARG A 111 -13.05 -11.34 -1.13
C ARG A 111 -13.16 -10.22 -0.10
N ALA A 112 -14.29 -10.23 0.60
CA ALA A 112 -14.60 -9.29 1.66
C ALA A 112 -14.17 -9.80 3.05
N TYR A 113 -13.26 -10.75 3.12
CA TYR A 113 -12.85 -11.36 4.38
C TYR A 113 -12.25 -10.34 5.35
N HIS A 114 -12.63 -10.48 6.59
CA HIS A 114 -11.95 -9.87 7.72
C HIS A 114 -11.76 -10.94 8.77
N THR A 115 -10.53 -11.34 9.01
CA THR A 115 -10.16 -12.31 10.03
C THR A 115 -9.19 -11.69 11.03
N VAL A 116 -9.30 -12.14 12.28
CA VAL A 116 -8.53 -11.60 13.40
C VAL A 116 -7.77 -12.75 14.05
N TYR A 117 -6.46 -12.62 14.15
CA TYR A 117 -5.64 -13.59 14.88
C TYR A 117 -5.43 -13.13 16.32
N ASP A 118 -5.67 -14.05 17.24
CA ASP A 118 -5.38 -13.90 18.67
C ASP A 118 -4.12 -14.69 19.04
N PRO A 119 -2.98 -14.01 19.28
CA PRO A 119 -1.74 -14.69 19.63
C PRO A 119 -1.77 -15.46 20.94
N ALA A 120 -2.62 -15.05 21.89
CA ALA A 120 -2.72 -15.71 23.19
C ALA A 120 -3.39 -17.09 23.08
N ALA A 121 -4.33 -17.23 22.16
CA ALA A 121 -5.03 -18.47 21.88
C ALA A 121 -4.39 -19.28 20.74
N ASP A 122 -3.44 -18.70 19.99
CA ASP A 122 -2.94 -19.20 18.70
C ASP A 122 -4.10 -19.59 17.76
N ALA A 123 -5.08 -18.70 17.60
CA ALA A 123 -6.32 -19.00 16.89
C ALA A 123 -6.81 -17.79 16.06
N TRP A 124 -7.55 -18.11 14.99
CA TRP A 124 -8.20 -17.16 14.12
C TRP A 124 -9.69 -17.02 14.46
N LEU A 125 -10.19 -15.82 14.39
CA LEU A 125 -11.58 -15.44 14.60
C LEU A 125 -12.10 -14.74 13.34
N ASP A 126 -13.35 -14.94 12.99
CA ASP A 126 -14.04 -14.14 11.99
C ASP A 126 -14.53 -12.83 12.61
N ALA A 127 -14.45 -11.74 11.85
CA ALA A 127 -15.02 -10.45 12.16
C ALA A 127 -15.95 -10.02 11.03
N ALA A 128 -16.79 -9.00 11.26
CA ALA A 128 -17.70 -8.50 10.25
C ALA A 128 -16.94 -8.24 8.93
N PRO A 129 -17.39 -8.81 7.81
CA PRO A 129 -16.70 -8.70 6.53
C PRO A 129 -16.68 -7.26 6.03
N LEU A 130 -15.62 -6.92 5.29
CA LEU A 130 -15.54 -5.65 4.57
C LEU A 130 -16.81 -5.47 3.70
N PRO A 131 -17.40 -4.28 3.61
CA PRO A 131 -18.65 -4.07 2.83
C PRO A 131 -18.58 -4.48 1.36
N ARG A 132 -17.38 -4.65 0.82
CA ARG A 132 -17.11 -5.14 -0.54
C ARG A 132 -15.84 -5.98 -0.61
N GLY A 133 -15.78 -6.90 -1.58
CA GLY A 133 -14.57 -7.64 -1.89
C GLY A 133 -13.54 -6.76 -2.61
N ALA A 134 -12.31 -6.72 -2.09
CA ALA A 134 -11.20 -5.99 -2.70
C ALA A 134 -9.87 -6.67 -2.35
N ASN A 135 -8.86 -6.39 -3.16
CA ASN A 135 -7.47 -6.75 -2.91
C ASN A 135 -6.59 -5.50 -2.86
N HIS A 136 -5.36 -5.62 -2.36
CA HIS A 136 -4.42 -4.50 -2.22
C HIS A 136 -5.02 -3.29 -1.49
N VAL A 137 -5.85 -3.56 -0.48
CA VAL A 137 -6.46 -2.54 0.37
C VAL A 137 -5.43 -2.06 1.37
N ALA A 138 -5.22 -0.75 1.46
CA ALA A 138 -4.37 -0.20 2.50
C ALA A 138 -5.08 -0.23 3.85
N VAL A 139 -4.41 -0.69 4.91
CA VAL A 139 -4.99 -0.82 6.25
C VAL A 139 -4.12 -0.16 7.30
N ALA A 140 -4.75 0.44 8.29
CA ALA A 140 -4.12 0.99 9.49
C ALA A 140 -5.11 0.93 10.66
N ALA A 141 -4.63 1.04 11.90
CA ALA A 141 -5.49 1.05 13.07
C ALA A 141 -5.14 2.20 14.02
N ASP A 142 -6.18 2.82 14.58
CA ASP A 142 -6.07 3.84 15.60
C ASP A 142 -7.36 3.99 16.39
N ALA A 143 -7.26 4.33 17.67
CA ALA A 143 -8.37 4.75 18.53
C ALA A 143 -9.61 3.79 18.50
N GLY A 144 -9.37 2.47 18.47
CA GLY A 144 -10.44 1.47 18.47
C GLY A 144 -11.02 1.16 17.10
N ARG A 145 -10.40 1.65 16.04
CA ARG A 145 -10.82 1.47 14.64
C ARG A 145 -9.75 0.81 13.82
N VAL A 146 -10.19 -0.01 12.85
CA VAL A 146 -9.37 -0.47 11.73
C VAL A 146 -9.89 0.20 10.47
N TYR A 147 -9.01 0.85 9.74
CA TYR A 147 -9.33 1.54 8.50
C TYR A 147 -8.96 0.68 7.30
N ALA A 148 -9.82 0.67 6.28
CA ALA A 148 -9.61 0.00 5.01
C ALA A 148 -9.82 1.00 3.87
N LEU A 149 -8.75 1.28 3.12
CA LEU A 149 -8.67 2.42 2.21
C LEU A 149 -8.40 1.97 0.78
N GLY A 150 -9.29 2.30 -0.16
CA GLY A 150 -9.13 2.00 -1.57
C GLY A 150 -8.98 0.50 -1.87
N GLY A 151 -8.02 0.17 -2.71
CA GLY A 151 -7.76 -1.18 -3.20
C GLY A 151 -8.21 -1.37 -4.65
N PHE A 152 -7.99 -2.59 -5.18
CA PHE A 152 -8.50 -2.97 -6.49
C PHE A 152 -9.76 -3.82 -6.34
N ILE A 153 -10.74 -3.57 -7.19
CA ILE A 153 -12.02 -4.27 -7.28
C ILE A 153 -12.21 -4.85 -8.69
N GLU A 154 -13.33 -5.57 -8.92
CA GLU A 154 -13.65 -6.17 -10.20
C GLU A 154 -12.54 -7.08 -10.73
N GLN A 155 -12.02 -7.97 -9.89
CA GLN A 155 -10.91 -8.88 -10.22
C GLN A 155 -9.64 -8.14 -10.68
N ASN A 156 -9.25 -7.09 -9.94
CA ASN A 156 -8.08 -6.26 -10.22
C ASN A 156 -8.17 -5.43 -11.51
N ARG A 157 -9.38 -5.04 -11.90
CA ARG A 157 -9.59 -4.23 -13.12
C ARG A 157 -9.71 -2.75 -12.84
N ARG A 158 -10.22 -2.37 -11.66
CA ARG A 158 -10.52 -0.99 -11.30
C ARG A 158 -10.00 -0.66 -9.90
N CYS A 159 -9.50 0.57 -9.73
CA CYS A 159 -9.26 1.15 -8.42
C CYS A 159 -10.55 1.56 -7.74
N ASP A 160 -10.58 1.51 -6.43
CA ASP A 160 -11.68 2.02 -5.63
C ASP A 160 -11.28 3.26 -4.84
N ASP A 161 -12.20 4.18 -4.67
CA ASP A 161 -12.08 5.36 -3.80
C ASP A 161 -12.75 5.17 -2.44
N LYS A 162 -13.48 4.07 -2.24
CA LYS A 162 -14.16 3.82 -0.97
C LYS A 162 -13.19 3.64 0.17
N ALA A 163 -13.55 4.24 1.28
CA ALA A 163 -12.84 4.14 2.54
C ALA A 163 -13.82 3.74 3.66
N PHE A 164 -13.35 2.86 4.54
CA PHE A 164 -14.17 2.33 5.62
C PHE A 164 -13.41 2.35 6.94
N ALA A 165 -14.13 2.57 8.03
CA ALA A 165 -13.67 2.38 9.39
C ALA A 165 -14.46 1.23 10.04
N TYR A 166 -13.75 0.25 10.57
CA TYR A 166 -14.30 -0.82 11.37
C TYR A 166 -14.24 -0.44 12.84
N GLU A 167 -15.38 -0.31 13.46
CA GLU A 167 -15.54 -0.07 14.90
C GLU A 167 -15.33 -1.41 15.64
N VAL A 168 -14.16 -1.61 16.24
CA VAL A 168 -13.80 -2.90 16.85
C VAL A 168 -14.77 -3.33 17.96
N ALA A 169 -15.25 -2.38 18.76
CA ALA A 169 -16.20 -2.67 19.85
C ALA A 169 -17.61 -3.06 19.37
N GLU A 170 -17.98 -2.69 18.15
CA GLU A 170 -19.31 -2.92 17.57
C GLU A 170 -19.32 -4.06 16.54
N ASP A 171 -18.14 -4.59 16.17
CA ASP A 171 -17.95 -5.53 15.07
C ASP A 171 -18.66 -5.06 13.78
N ARG A 172 -18.42 -3.80 13.39
CA ARG A 172 -19.16 -3.19 12.28
C ARG A 172 -18.31 -2.21 11.48
N TRP A 173 -18.40 -2.30 10.14
CA TRP A 173 -17.84 -1.32 9.20
C TRP A 173 -18.79 -0.15 8.99
N ARG A 174 -18.21 1.06 8.89
CA ARG A 174 -18.87 2.30 8.46
C ARG A 174 -18.11 2.89 7.29
N GLU A 175 -18.84 3.43 6.30
CA GLU A 175 -18.21 4.23 5.24
C GLU A 175 -17.80 5.59 5.83
N ILE A 176 -16.61 6.06 5.43
CA ILE A 176 -16.06 7.38 5.76
C ILE A 176 -15.78 8.15 4.46
N ALA A 177 -15.35 9.41 4.55
CA ALA A 177 -15.06 10.22 3.38
C ALA A 177 -14.18 9.46 2.37
N PRO A 178 -14.59 9.36 1.10
CA PRO A 178 -13.87 8.60 0.08
C PRO A 178 -12.50 9.22 -0.21
N LEU A 179 -11.60 8.42 -0.75
CA LEU A 179 -10.30 8.89 -1.20
C LEU A 179 -10.47 9.99 -2.25
N PRO A 180 -9.70 11.08 -2.21
CA PRO A 180 -9.72 12.10 -3.26
C PRO A 180 -9.40 11.54 -4.65
N ARG A 181 -8.63 10.47 -4.69
CA ARG A 181 -8.16 9.81 -5.92
C ARG A 181 -8.14 8.30 -5.72
N PRO A 182 -8.89 7.53 -6.53
CA PRO A 182 -8.95 6.07 -6.40
C PRO A 182 -7.59 5.44 -6.66
N ARG A 183 -7.21 4.42 -5.88
CA ARG A 183 -5.95 3.67 -6.03
C ARG A 183 -5.97 2.35 -5.28
N GLY A 184 -5.13 1.42 -5.72
CA GLY A 184 -4.78 0.21 -4.98
C GLY A 184 -3.28 0.14 -4.70
N ALA A 185 -2.86 -0.83 -3.91
CA ALA A 185 -1.47 -1.09 -3.56
C ALA A 185 -0.70 0.10 -2.94
N ALA A 186 -1.43 1.04 -2.33
CA ALA A 186 -0.88 2.09 -1.49
C ALA A 186 -0.62 1.55 -0.08
N ALA A 187 0.26 2.17 0.67
CA ALA A 187 0.44 1.87 2.09
C ALA A 187 -0.20 2.94 2.99
N ALA A 188 -0.76 2.49 4.12
CA ALA A 188 -1.36 3.37 5.11
C ALA A 188 -0.64 3.27 6.45
N VAL A 189 -0.54 4.39 7.15
CA VAL A 189 0.03 4.46 8.49
C VAL A 189 -0.62 5.58 9.29
N VAL A 190 -0.73 5.40 10.60
CA VAL A 190 -1.19 6.46 11.50
C VAL A 190 0.00 7.22 12.08
N LEU A 191 -0.08 8.54 12.03
CA LEU A 191 0.85 9.44 12.69
C LEU A 191 0.07 10.60 13.34
N ASP A 192 0.28 10.82 14.63
CA ASP A 192 -0.36 11.88 15.41
C ASP A 192 -1.92 11.89 15.25
N GLY A 193 -2.56 10.69 15.25
CA GLY A 193 -4.02 10.52 15.12
C GLY A 193 -4.58 10.76 13.73
N ARG A 194 -3.74 10.90 12.71
CA ARG A 194 -4.13 11.05 11.30
C ARG A 194 -3.62 9.89 10.46
N LEU A 195 -4.41 9.48 9.46
CA LEU A 195 -4.01 8.41 8.53
C LEU A 195 -3.31 9.01 7.32
N HIS A 196 -2.11 8.56 7.08
CA HIS A 196 -1.34 8.87 5.88
C HIS A 196 -1.47 7.72 4.89
N LEU A 197 -1.90 8.02 3.66
CA LEU A 197 -2.00 7.08 2.54
C LEU A 197 -0.98 7.49 1.48
N VAL A 198 -0.01 6.62 1.19
CA VAL A 198 1.17 6.96 0.39
C VAL A 198 1.39 5.98 -0.75
N GLY A 199 1.69 6.52 -1.94
CA GLY A 199 2.00 5.74 -3.13
C GLY A 199 0.79 5.00 -3.69
N GLY A 200 1.05 3.84 -4.29
CA GLY A 200 0.04 2.99 -4.90
C GLY A 200 0.06 3.01 -6.43
N ALA A 201 -0.97 2.45 -7.04
CA ALA A 201 -1.11 2.37 -8.48
C ALA A 201 -2.53 2.71 -8.94
N THR A 202 -2.62 3.24 -10.17
CA THR A 202 -3.86 3.53 -10.89
C THR A 202 -4.46 2.28 -11.53
N ASP A 203 -5.59 2.45 -12.23
CA ASP A 203 -6.40 1.37 -12.82
C ASP A 203 -5.61 0.37 -13.65
N PRO A 204 -5.59 -0.92 -13.23
CA PRO A 204 -4.84 -1.95 -13.95
C PRO A 204 -5.41 -2.26 -15.35
N ALA A 205 -6.70 -2.02 -15.57
CA ALA A 205 -7.37 -2.34 -16.84
C ALA A 205 -7.21 -1.26 -17.92
N GLN A 206 -6.75 -0.08 -17.53
CA GLN A 206 -6.47 1.02 -18.46
C GLN A 206 -4.96 1.15 -18.66
N GLU A 207 -4.38 2.18 -18.11
CA GLU A 207 -2.94 2.39 -18.08
C GLU A 207 -2.47 2.39 -16.62
N ARG A 208 -2.05 1.21 -16.14
CA ARG A 208 -1.54 1.09 -14.79
C ARG A 208 -0.24 1.88 -14.66
N ALA A 209 -0.24 2.81 -13.72
CA ALA A 209 0.95 3.56 -13.35
C ALA A 209 1.13 3.58 -11.85
N SER A 210 2.36 3.38 -11.38
CA SER A 210 2.72 3.69 -9.99
C SER A 210 2.64 5.19 -9.77
N ILE A 211 2.15 5.59 -8.61
CA ILE A 211 1.90 6.98 -8.23
C ILE A 211 2.64 7.34 -6.95
N GLY A 212 3.01 8.61 -6.82
CA GLY A 212 3.61 9.15 -5.61
C GLY A 212 2.62 9.90 -4.71
N TRP A 213 1.31 9.76 -4.91
CA TRP A 213 0.33 10.52 -4.16
C TRP A 213 0.44 10.28 -2.66
N HIS A 214 0.31 11.35 -1.89
CA HIS A 214 0.29 11.33 -0.46
C HIS A 214 -0.89 12.17 0.02
N GLU A 215 -1.84 11.52 0.65
CA GLU A 215 -2.99 12.15 1.28
C GLU A 215 -3.09 11.77 2.75
N VAL A 216 -3.66 12.68 3.52
CA VAL A 216 -3.83 12.55 4.97
C VAL A 216 -5.30 12.69 5.31
N TYR A 217 -5.86 11.68 5.96
CA TYR A 217 -7.21 11.70 6.48
C TYR A 217 -7.23 12.17 7.94
N ASP A 218 -8.10 13.10 8.23
CA ASP A 218 -8.43 13.56 9.58
C ASP A 218 -9.71 12.89 10.06
N PRO A 219 -9.65 11.90 10.99
CA PRO A 219 -10.83 11.19 11.46
C PRO A 219 -11.83 12.08 12.23
N ALA A 220 -11.39 13.18 12.82
CA ALA A 220 -12.27 14.08 13.55
C ALA A 220 -13.08 14.99 12.62
N ALA A 221 -12.51 15.32 11.46
CA ALA A 221 -13.16 16.19 10.48
C ALA A 221 -13.79 15.42 9.30
N ASP A 222 -13.60 14.09 9.24
CA ASP A 222 -13.99 13.19 8.14
C ASP A 222 -13.60 13.77 6.76
N ARG A 223 -12.34 14.17 6.62
CA ARG A 223 -11.84 14.79 5.38
C ARG A 223 -10.39 14.46 5.08
N TRP A 224 -10.04 14.55 3.80
CA TRP A 224 -8.70 14.36 3.28
C TRP A 224 -7.99 15.67 2.95
N GLU A 225 -6.67 15.66 3.14
CA GLU A 225 -5.76 16.74 2.74
C GLU A 225 -4.65 16.18 1.85
N ILE A 226 -4.25 16.93 0.81
CA ILE A 226 -3.12 16.54 -0.06
C ILE A 226 -1.82 17.04 0.57
N ARG A 227 -0.80 16.18 0.55
CA ARG A 227 0.56 16.48 1.02
C ARG A 227 1.58 16.29 -0.09
N LYS A 228 2.83 16.66 0.20
CA LYS A 228 3.94 16.49 -0.73
C LYS A 228 4.05 15.03 -1.18
N ALA A 229 4.02 14.83 -2.50
CA ALA A 229 4.08 13.50 -3.10
C ALA A 229 5.39 12.80 -2.77
N LEU A 230 5.32 11.46 -2.61
CA LEU A 230 6.48 10.58 -2.45
C LEU A 230 7.41 10.69 -3.68
N PRO A 231 8.68 11.01 -3.52
CA PRO A 231 9.65 10.97 -4.60
C PRO A 231 9.81 9.54 -5.14
N GLY A 232 9.95 9.38 -6.47
CA GLY A 232 9.98 8.06 -7.08
C GLY A 232 8.64 7.33 -6.89
N ALA A 233 7.64 7.73 -7.69
CA ALA A 233 6.28 7.14 -7.68
C ALA A 233 6.32 5.62 -7.74
N ARG A 234 5.79 4.92 -6.74
CA ARG A 234 5.87 3.47 -6.63
C ARG A 234 4.73 2.85 -5.82
N ASP A 235 4.49 1.61 -6.07
CA ASP A 235 3.46 0.78 -5.44
C ASP A 235 4.06 -0.42 -4.70
N HIS A 236 3.26 -1.14 -3.91
CA HIS A 236 3.66 -2.30 -3.11
C HIS A 236 4.82 -1.99 -2.14
N VAL A 237 4.80 -0.79 -1.59
CA VAL A 237 5.81 -0.28 -0.64
C VAL A 237 5.52 -0.75 0.78
N GLY A 238 6.55 -0.88 1.61
CA GLY A 238 6.42 -0.90 3.07
C GLY A 238 6.32 0.53 3.62
N CYS A 239 5.50 0.71 4.66
CA CYS A 239 5.34 2.02 5.31
C CYS A 239 5.17 1.86 6.82
N VAL A 240 5.91 2.63 7.59
CA VAL A 240 5.80 2.68 9.05
C VAL A 240 5.96 4.10 9.57
N ALA A 241 5.31 4.40 10.70
CA ALA A 241 5.53 5.62 11.46
C ALA A 241 6.47 5.36 12.64
N HIS A 242 7.45 6.21 12.84
CA HIS A 242 8.38 6.14 13.95
C HIS A 242 8.98 7.52 14.26
N GLY A 243 9.05 7.90 15.53
CA GLY A 243 9.67 9.16 15.95
C GLY A 243 9.07 10.40 15.30
N ARG A 244 7.75 10.43 15.06
CA ARG A 244 7.00 11.48 14.35
C ARG A 244 7.39 11.64 12.87
N LEU A 245 7.97 10.63 12.28
CA LEU A 245 8.33 10.54 10.85
C LEU A 245 7.61 9.36 10.23
N ILE A 246 7.46 9.40 8.90
CA ILE A 246 6.94 8.27 8.12
C ILE A 246 8.03 7.77 7.20
N HIS A 247 8.32 6.48 7.28
CA HIS A 247 9.30 5.79 6.48
C HIS A 247 8.61 4.95 5.41
N VAL A 248 9.01 5.11 4.15
CA VAL A 248 8.51 4.36 3.00
C VAL A 248 9.67 3.66 2.33
N VAL A 249 9.64 2.32 2.30
CA VAL A 249 10.75 1.48 1.91
C VAL A 249 10.37 0.54 0.76
N GLY A 250 11.28 0.34 -0.18
CA GLY A 250 11.13 -0.63 -1.26
C GLY A 250 10.00 -0.29 -2.22
N GLY A 251 9.34 -1.32 -2.73
CA GLY A 251 8.28 -1.20 -3.73
C GLY A 251 8.79 -1.36 -5.16
N ARG A 252 7.96 -0.99 -6.13
CA ARG A 252 8.26 -1.15 -7.55
C ARG A 252 7.73 0.01 -8.39
N PHE A 253 8.31 0.17 -9.58
CA PHE A 253 7.84 1.07 -10.61
C PHE A 253 7.02 0.28 -11.63
N ASN A 254 5.70 0.40 -11.59
CA ASN A 254 4.70 -0.23 -12.46
C ASN A 254 4.66 -1.76 -12.42
N THR A 255 5.79 -2.45 -12.44
CA THR A 255 5.87 -3.92 -12.48
C THR A 255 6.97 -4.46 -11.57
N PHE A 256 6.87 -5.75 -11.18
CA PHE A 256 7.85 -6.42 -10.32
C PHE A 256 9.25 -6.62 -10.96
N GLN A 257 9.42 -6.33 -12.25
CA GLN A 257 10.74 -6.28 -12.86
C GLN A 257 11.55 -5.03 -12.48
N TYR A 258 10.89 -4.00 -11.98
CA TYR A 258 11.49 -2.72 -11.58
C TYR A 258 11.39 -2.47 -10.08
N ASN A 259 11.75 -3.47 -9.29
CA ASN A 259 11.84 -3.33 -7.85
C ASN A 259 12.94 -2.37 -7.44
N THR A 260 12.72 -1.70 -6.31
CA THR A 260 13.67 -0.73 -5.76
C THR A 260 13.91 -0.96 -4.28
N GLY A 261 15.09 -0.54 -3.82
CA GLY A 261 15.42 -0.45 -2.39
C GLY A 261 15.24 0.94 -1.81
N LEU A 262 14.67 1.89 -2.55
CA LEU A 262 14.50 3.28 -2.10
C LEU A 262 13.88 3.35 -0.70
N HIS A 263 14.50 4.15 0.16
CA HIS A 263 14.01 4.47 1.48
C HIS A 263 13.84 5.99 1.61
N HIS A 264 12.60 6.44 1.64
CA HIS A 264 12.27 7.85 1.84
C HIS A 264 11.61 8.06 3.19
N VAL A 265 11.92 9.19 3.80
CA VAL A 265 11.37 9.62 5.09
C VAL A 265 10.62 10.92 4.91
N TYR A 266 9.36 10.94 5.31
CA TYR A 266 8.53 12.13 5.31
C TYR A 266 8.66 12.90 6.63
N LEU A 267 8.87 14.20 6.52
CA LEU A 267 8.95 15.15 7.64
C LEU A 267 7.66 16.00 7.66
N PRO A 268 6.67 15.67 8.49
CA PRO A 268 5.35 16.32 8.48
C PRO A 268 5.41 17.82 8.74
N GLN A 269 6.32 18.28 9.61
CA GLN A 269 6.45 19.69 9.97
C GLN A 269 6.93 20.57 8.81
N ARG A 270 7.60 19.98 7.82
CA ARG A 270 8.15 20.68 6.65
C ARG A 270 7.41 20.34 5.37
N ASP A 271 6.54 19.32 5.40
CA ASP A 271 5.91 18.72 4.21
C ASP A 271 6.96 18.36 3.14
N THR A 272 8.04 17.68 3.55
CA THR A 272 9.16 17.30 2.67
C THR A 272 9.58 15.85 2.88
N TRP A 273 10.30 15.31 1.88
CA TRP A 273 10.89 13.98 1.92
C TRP A 273 12.40 14.05 1.92
N GLU A 274 13.05 13.16 2.66
CA GLU A 274 14.48 12.93 2.67
C GLU A 274 14.77 11.46 2.33
N GLU A 275 16.01 11.15 1.92
CA GLU A 275 16.46 9.78 1.66
C GLU A 275 17.24 9.23 2.85
N ARG A 276 17.20 7.90 2.99
CA ARG A 276 17.98 7.12 3.95
C ARG A 276 18.61 5.92 3.26
N ALA A 277 19.43 5.17 3.99
CA ALA A 277 20.09 3.97 3.49
C ALA A 277 19.05 3.02 2.86
N ALA A 278 19.29 2.67 1.60
CA ALA A 278 18.39 1.85 0.81
C ALA A 278 18.30 0.41 1.34
N LEU A 279 17.13 -0.22 1.20
CA LEU A 279 16.91 -1.64 1.49
C LEU A 279 17.90 -2.50 0.68
N PRO A 280 18.75 -3.35 1.32
CA PRO A 280 19.80 -4.09 0.63
C PRO A 280 19.29 -5.06 -0.43
N THR A 281 18.12 -5.67 -0.19
CA THR A 281 17.43 -6.53 -1.16
C THR A 281 16.24 -5.79 -1.76
N PRO A 282 16.36 -5.17 -2.95
CA PRO A 282 15.27 -4.45 -3.61
C PRO A 282 14.09 -5.38 -3.91
N ARG A 283 12.90 -5.08 -3.38
CA ARG A 283 11.71 -5.90 -3.55
C ARG A 283 10.40 -5.15 -3.30
N SER A 284 9.32 -5.71 -3.77
CA SER A 284 7.96 -5.20 -3.60
C SER A 284 7.05 -6.25 -2.95
N GLY A 285 5.89 -5.86 -2.47
CA GLY A 285 4.94 -6.78 -1.85
C GLY A 285 5.48 -7.46 -0.58
N HIS A 286 6.44 -6.84 0.08
CA HIS A 286 7.01 -7.29 1.34
C HIS A 286 6.18 -6.80 2.53
N GLY A 287 6.24 -7.50 3.66
CA GLY A 287 5.77 -7.00 4.94
C GLY A 287 6.76 -5.99 5.54
N MET A 288 6.24 -4.99 6.26
CA MET A 288 7.07 -4.05 7.02
C MET A 288 6.39 -3.68 8.33
N VAL A 289 7.16 -3.75 9.45
CA VAL A 289 6.67 -3.42 10.78
C VAL A 289 7.73 -2.69 11.60
N VAL A 290 7.30 -1.95 12.62
CA VAL A 290 8.19 -1.49 13.71
C VAL A 290 8.20 -2.55 14.80
N HIS A 291 9.37 -3.01 15.20
CA HIS A 291 9.53 -3.95 16.31
C HIS A 291 10.81 -3.61 17.10
N ARG A 292 10.69 -3.42 18.41
CA ARG A 292 11.81 -3.06 19.30
C ARG A 292 12.66 -1.89 18.78
N GLY A 293 11.98 -0.83 18.27
CA GLY A 293 12.62 0.41 17.78
C GLY A 293 13.33 0.30 16.42
N ARG A 294 13.28 -0.85 15.75
CA ARG A 294 13.80 -1.07 14.39
C ARG A 294 12.67 -1.30 13.39
N PHE A 295 12.96 -1.10 12.10
CA PHE A 295 11.99 -1.42 11.03
C PHE A 295 12.39 -2.76 10.41
N TRP A 296 11.44 -3.67 10.37
CA TRP A 296 11.66 -5.03 9.88
C TRP A 296 10.94 -5.22 8.56
N VAL A 297 11.67 -5.70 7.57
CA VAL A 297 11.19 -5.96 6.22
C VAL A 297 11.36 -7.43 5.90
N MET A 298 10.27 -8.14 5.56
CA MET A 298 10.27 -9.57 5.33
C MET A 298 9.48 -9.96 4.08
N GLY A 299 9.95 -11.01 3.42
CA GLY A 299 9.30 -11.53 2.21
C GLY A 299 9.36 -10.57 1.03
N GLY A 300 8.42 -10.69 0.12
CA GLY A 300 8.31 -9.87 -1.09
C GLY A 300 8.60 -10.65 -2.37
N GLU A 301 8.52 -9.93 -3.49
CA GLU A 301 8.70 -10.52 -4.82
C GLU A 301 9.60 -9.65 -5.71
N GLY A 302 10.19 -10.29 -6.74
CA GLY A 302 10.92 -9.62 -7.79
C GLY A 302 11.13 -10.53 -8.99
N GLY A 303 11.38 -9.95 -10.17
CA GLY A 303 11.59 -10.74 -11.36
C GLY A 303 12.18 -9.95 -12.51
N ILE A 304 12.61 -10.67 -13.54
CA ILE A 304 13.05 -10.12 -14.82
C ILE A 304 12.11 -10.65 -15.89
N ILE A 305 11.49 -9.74 -16.64
CA ILE A 305 10.67 -10.06 -17.79
C ILE A 305 11.28 -9.40 -19.03
N GLU A 306 11.54 -10.18 -20.06
CA GLU A 306 11.99 -9.69 -21.35
C GLU A 306 11.05 -10.21 -22.45
N ARG A 307 10.59 -9.31 -23.35
CA ARG A 307 9.70 -9.65 -24.49
C ARG A 307 8.47 -10.47 -24.08
N GLY A 308 7.89 -10.18 -22.89
CA GLY A 308 6.73 -10.89 -22.35
C GLY A 308 7.02 -12.27 -21.75
N GLN A 309 8.28 -12.70 -21.70
CA GLN A 309 8.70 -13.94 -21.05
C GLN A 309 9.34 -13.65 -19.71
N THR A 310 8.93 -14.35 -18.67
CA THR A 310 9.60 -14.30 -17.37
C THR A 310 10.90 -15.11 -17.46
N LEU A 311 12.04 -14.44 -17.44
CA LEU A 311 13.35 -15.06 -17.46
C LEU A 311 13.76 -15.52 -16.07
N GLU A 312 13.52 -14.67 -15.07
CA GLU A 312 13.79 -14.95 -13.68
C GLU A 312 12.64 -14.44 -12.83
N ALA A 313 12.25 -15.21 -11.86
CA ALA A 313 11.22 -14.83 -10.91
C ALA A 313 11.61 -15.33 -9.52
N LYS A 314 11.43 -14.49 -8.52
CA LYS A 314 11.75 -14.85 -7.15
C LYS A 314 10.72 -14.29 -6.17
N VAL A 315 10.37 -15.15 -5.23
CA VAL A 315 9.71 -14.77 -4.00
C VAL A 315 10.74 -14.82 -2.90
N PHE A 316 10.87 -13.75 -2.15
CA PHE A 316 11.93 -13.58 -1.17
C PHE A 316 11.54 -14.15 0.20
N GLY A 317 12.51 -14.82 0.84
CA GLY A 317 12.42 -15.16 2.26
C GLY A 317 13.25 -14.23 3.15
N GLN A 318 13.95 -13.25 2.56
CA GLN A 318 14.83 -12.35 3.30
C GLN A 318 14.10 -11.61 4.41
N MET A 319 14.76 -11.54 5.58
CA MET A 319 14.37 -10.74 6.72
C MET A 319 15.49 -9.75 7.01
N GLU A 320 15.20 -8.46 6.90
CA GLU A 320 16.16 -7.37 7.12
C GLU A 320 15.58 -6.36 8.09
N SER A 321 16.41 -5.82 8.98
CA SER A 321 15.99 -4.74 9.87
C SER A 321 16.84 -3.49 9.66
N TYR A 322 16.17 -2.34 9.74
CA TYR A 322 16.77 -1.02 9.67
C TYR A 322 16.88 -0.41 11.07
N ASP A 323 18.06 0.12 11.38
CA ASP A 323 18.31 0.91 12.57
C ASP A 323 18.16 2.41 12.23
N PRO A 324 17.13 3.10 12.72
CA PRO A 324 16.94 4.51 12.40
C PRO A 324 17.99 5.45 13.04
N ALA A 325 18.66 5.00 14.10
CA ALA A 325 19.69 5.81 14.75
C ALA A 325 21.01 5.77 13.98
N GLY A 326 21.37 4.61 13.44
CA GLY A 326 22.61 4.40 12.71
C GLY A 326 22.48 4.54 11.20
N ASP A 327 21.27 4.70 10.65
CA ASP A 327 20.97 4.66 9.20
C ASP A 327 21.57 3.41 8.53
N THR A 328 21.38 2.23 9.13
CA THR A 328 22.00 0.97 8.69
C THR A 328 21.04 -0.19 8.67
N TRP A 329 21.30 -1.16 7.77
CA TRP A 329 20.54 -2.40 7.64
C TRP A 329 21.32 -3.60 8.19
N GLN A 330 20.57 -4.57 8.71
CA GLN A 330 21.09 -5.85 9.20
C GLN A 330 20.20 -6.99 8.71
N SER A 331 20.84 -8.10 8.25
CA SER A 331 20.13 -9.33 7.89
C SER A 331 19.84 -10.20 9.11
N HIS A 332 18.74 -10.97 9.03
CA HIS A 332 18.28 -11.89 10.04
C HIS A 332 17.91 -13.25 9.44
N ALA A 333 17.58 -14.22 10.30
CA ALA A 333 17.12 -15.53 9.87
C ALA A 333 15.94 -15.40 8.89
N PRO A 334 16.04 -15.97 7.67
CA PRO A 334 15.01 -15.83 6.65
C PRO A 334 13.73 -16.56 7.06
N MET A 335 12.60 -16.17 6.47
CA MET A 335 11.32 -16.86 6.61
C MET A 335 11.47 -18.34 6.26
N ILE A 336 10.73 -19.22 6.96
CA ILE A 336 10.68 -20.66 6.66
C ILE A 336 10.16 -20.86 5.24
N THR A 337 9.08 -20.16 4.89
CA THR A 337 8.47 -20.20 3.56
C THR A 337 8.54 -18.84 2.90
N PRO A 338 9.36 -18.64 1.86
CA PRO A 338 9.38 -17.39 1.07
C PRO A 338 7.99 -17.08 0.50
N ARG A 339 7.50 -15.83 0.73
CA ARG A 339 6.18 -15.38 0.28
C ARG A 339 6.19 -13.87 0.05
N HIS A 340 5.32 -13.42 -0.86
CA HIS A 340 5.05 -12.00 -1.08
C HIS A 340 3.59 -11.67 -0.74
N ALA A 341 3.24 -10.37 -0.75
CA ALA A 341 1.91 -9.87 -0.46
C ALA A 341 1.34 -10.41 0.87
N VAL A 342 2.23 -10.46 1.85
CA VAL A 342 1.98 -11.01 3.19
C VAL A 342 1.33 -9.97 4.09
N ALA A 343 0.50 -10.44 5.01
CA ALA A 343 0.02 -9.68 6.15
C ALA A 343 1.06 -9.76 7.27
N ALA A 344 1.57 -8.63 7.75
CA ALA A 344 2.60 -8.60 8.80
C ALA A 344 2.27 -7.60 9.91
N VAL A 345 2.45 -8.01 11.17
CA VAL A 345 2.28 -7.15 12.36
C VAL A 345 3.32 -7.47 13.42
N SER A 346 3.59 -6.51 14.32
CA SER A 346 4.37 -6.70 15.53
C SER A 346 3.42 -6.70 16.74
N ILE A 347 3.45 -7.77 17.56
CA ILE A 347 2.67 -7.89 18.78
C ILE A 347 3.56 -8.53 19.86
N GLY A 348 3.76 -7.84 20.98
CA GLY A 348 4.66 -8.28 22.03
C GLY A 348 6.10 -8.49 21.51
N ASP A 349 6.67 -9.65 21.80
CA ASP A 349 8.03 -10.03 21.38
C ASP A 349 8.10 -10.70 20.01
N TRP A 350 7.00 -10.68 19.24
CA TRP A 350 6.88 -11.41 17.99
C TRP A 350 6.50 -10.52 16.82
N ILE A 351 7.00 -10.88 15.64
CA ILE A 351 6.52 -10.41 14.34
C ILE A 351 5.77 -11.55 13.69
N TYR A 352 4.47 -11.36 13.46
CA TYR A 352 3.58 -12.35 12.84
C TYR A 352 3.44 -12.08 11.36
N VAL A 353 3.50 -13.13 10.53
CA VAL A 353 3.42 -13.04 9.06
C VAL A 353 2.48 -14.11 8.52
N ALA A 354 1.34 -13.71 8.01
CA ALA A 354 0.28 -14.61 7.57
C ALA A 354 -0.06 -14.47 6.08
N GLY A 355 -0.45 -15.58 5.46
CA GLY A 355 -0.88 -15.65 4.07
C GLY A 355 0.19 -15.26 3.06
N GLY A 356 -0.22 -14.73 1.93
CA GLY A 356 0.64 -14.32 0.82
C GLY A 356 0.78 -15.40 -0.26
N GLY A 357 1.54 -15.10 -1.31
CA GLY A 357 1.81 -16.00 -2.42
C GLY A 357 3.22 -16.59 -2.38
N ALA A 358 3.35 -17.88 -2.59
CA ALA A 358 4.64 -18.58 -2.68
C ALA A 358 5.24 -18.54 -4.10
N VAL A 359 4.56 -17.94 -5.05
CA VAL A 359 5.02 -17.72 -6.43
C VAL A 359 4.77 -16.27 -6.81
N LEU A 360 5.48 -15.78 -7.81
CA LEU A 360 5.37 -14.41 -8.30
C LEU A 360 3.93 -14.08 -8.74
N GLY A 361 3.43 -12.91 -8.34
CA GLY A 361 2.07 -12.45 -8.64
C GLY A 361 0.97 -13.19 -7.88
N GLY A 362 -0.28 -12.73 -8.00
CA GLY A 362 -1.41 -13.18 -7.18
C GLY A 362 -2.06 -14.52 -7.59
N ALA A 363 -1.35 -15.42 -8.29
CA ALA A 363 -1.93 -16.68 -8.79
C ALA A 363 -2.10 -17.75 -7.70
N VAL A 364 -1.27 -17.73 -6.66
CA VAL A 364 -1.26 -18.71 -5.57
C VAL A 364 -1.55 -18.01 -4.26
N GLN A 365 -2.45 -18.58 -3.49
CA GLN A 365 -2.82 -18.14 -2.15
C GLN A 365 -2.29 -19.13 -1.12
N SER A 366 -1.89 -18.64 0.05
CA SER A 366 -1.39 -19.45 1.16
C SER A 366 -2.17 -19.18 2.44
N ALA A 367 -2.32 -20.21 3.26
CA ALA A 367 -2.80 -20.10 4.63
C ALA A 367 -1.67 -19.99 5.65
N ILE A 368 -0.43 -20.18 5.22
CA ILE A 368 0.76 -20.27 6.08
C ILE A 368 0.85 -19.06 7.01
N HIS A 369 1.05 -19.34 8.28
CA HIS A 369 1.26 -18.35 9.31
C HIS A 369 2.52 -18.67 10.10
N GLU A 370 3.44 -17.74 10.14
CA GLU A 370 4.74 -17.87 10.80
C GLU A 370 4.97 -16.66 11.71
N ALA A 371 5.73 -16.85 12.76
CA ALA A 371 6.13 -15.78 13.65
C ALA A 371 7.64 -15.78 13.89
N PHE A 372 8.23 -14.58 13.90
CA PHE A 372 9.65 -14.35 14.14
C PHE A 372 9.89 -13.75 15.51
N THR A 373 10.99 -14.14 16.16
CA THR A 373 11.49 -13.51 17.38
C THR A 373 13.01 -13.52 17.44
N LEU A 374 13.58 -12.57 18.17
CA LEU A 374 15.00 -12.57 18.49
C LEU A 374 15.36 -13.46 19.70
N GLY A 375 14.34 -13.93 20.43
CA GLY A 375 14.47 -14.67 21.66
C GLY A 375 14.09 -13.85 22.87
#